data_0b56257e9c4f64d4c4dff8aa9e2f5284
#
_entry.id   0b56257e9c4f64d4c4dff8aa9e2f5284
#
_cell.length_a   1.000
_cell.length_b   1.000
_cell.length_c   1.000
_cell.angle_alpha   90.00
_cell.angle_beta   90.00
_cell.angle_gamma   90.00
#
_symmetry.space_group_name_H-M   'P 1'
#
loop_
_entity.id
_entity.type
_entity.pdbx_description
1 polymer ?
#
loop_
_entity_poly.entity_id
_entity_poly.type
_entity_poly.pdbx_seq_one_letter_code
_entity_poly.pdbx_strand_id
1 'polypeptide(L)'
;MLSVSNQDPNRAMNVFTPSDFPEAPSDSAAIQAAIDAAVATGTFRVTIPAWNERAKTPVWTIDETILLPSGITVVLDNCCLRMADGVFCNLFANAHAWAPDRNTAAAEDRDITLVGLGHPVLDGGNYNGWGERSTPAGPDDSIARNVAAAAKIGKRLVHNCLIYFHNVRDFRIEGLHLRHQRYWAACFVFCSFGEIRNIRFEADITWMSEDGKTRDPSRLPIHGQNLWVKNGDGIDLRTGCHDILVENLSGYTEDDTVALTNLAGSERQDEVEGKSSDISQITVRNVRTGTWLWMYQVRLLAADGRRIHDVSIDTVVDTPQPHWPWRNRGAVLVNSPYDEYFRVRNEEMGDMWNISIANIWSHAAAPVTLFRAIDGLDVRNIHVQENGRTAIVCQRDAVFRNARVSGIFAPACARIGSVLDFGEVDGELHVSDVFVDKADHLVRNSGTAKIVFENVHVRDLTDAPVVSADDGPHWFDDTEEA
;
A
#
# COMPACT_ATOMS: atom_id res chain seq x y z
N MET A 1 22.36 45.46 -29.15
CA MET A 1 23.45 44.80 -28.42
C MET A 1 22.94 44.47 -27.02
N LEU A 2 22.49 43.25 -26.80
CA LEU A 2 22.09 42.76 -25.48
C LEU A 2 23.34 42.16 -24.82
N SER A 3 23.76 42.74 -23.72
CA SER A 3 24.88 42.25 -22.93
C SER A 3 24.48 40.92 -22.25
N VAL A 4 25.05 39.83 -22.70
CA VAL A 4 25.02 38.53 -21.98
C VAL A 4 25.94 38.71 -20.78
N SER A 5 25.39 38.76 -19.57
CA SER A 5 26.15 38.71 -18.33
C SER A 5 26.82 37.34 -18.23
N ASN A 6 28.14 37.31 -18.13
CA ASN A 6 28.94 36.12 -17.81
C ASN A 6 28.43 35.51 -16.48
N GLN A 7 27.73 34.39 -16.54
CA GLN A 7 27.54 33.56 -15.37
C GLN A 7 28.89 32.91 -15.08
N ASP A 8 29.38 33.09 -13.87
CA ASP A 8 30.58 32.49 -13.34
C ASP A 8 30.46 30.94 -13.40
N PRO A 9 31.28 30.23 -14.20
CA PRO A 9 31.21 28.80 -14.33
C PRO A 9 31.64 28.02 -13.05
N ASN A 10 32.13 28.72 -12.03
CA ASN A 10 32.56 28.16 -10.75
C ASN A 10 31.59 28.35 -9.59
N ARG A 11 30.35 28.73 -9.85
CA ARG A 11 29.31 28.72 -8.83
C ARG A 11 29.02 27.28 -8.47
N ALA A 12 29.77 26.72 -7.51
CA ALA A 12 29.39 25.48 -6.83
C ALA A 12 27.93 25.62 -6.45
N MET A 13 27.05 24.71 -6.95
CA MET A 13 25.64 24.75 -6.58
C MET A 13 25.61 24.62 -5.05
N ASN A 14 25.27 25.72 -4.37
CA ASN A 14 25.14 25.72 -2.92
C ASN A 14 24.02 24.74 -2.56
N VAL A 15 24.38 23.58 -2.02
CA VAL A 15 23.41 22.63 -1.50
C VAL A 15 23.11 23.05 -0.08
N PHE A 16 21.90 23.48 0.19
CA PHE A 16 21.47 23.82 1.54
C PHE A 16 21.31 22.57 2.40
N THR A 17 21.63 22.72 3.68
CA THR A 17 21.41 21.74 4.72
C THR A 17 20.67 22.39 5.91
N PRO A 18 19.94 21.61 6.73
CA PRO A 18 19.32 22.18 7.93
C PRO A 18 20.33 22.77 8.91
N SER A 19 21.60 22.34 8.86
CA SER A 19 22.68 22.86 9.68
C SER A 19 23.05 24.32 9.35
N ASP A 20 22.67 24.84 8.19
CA ASP A 20 22.85 26.23 7.80
C ASP A 20 21.91 27.18 8.56
N PHE A 21 20.92 26.61 9.28
CA PHE A 21 19.87 27.33 10.01
C PHE A 21 19.89 27.01 11.51
N PRO A 22 21.00 27.27 12.24
CA PRO A 22 21.15 26.87 13.63
C PRO A 22 20.17 27.56 14.58
N GLU A 23 19.66 28.73 14.22
CA GLU A 23 18.73 29.53 15.02
C GLU A 23 17.24 29.13 14.83
N ALA A 24 16.94 28.18 13.94
CA ALA A 24 15.57 27.74 13.76
C ALA A 24 15.02 27.12 15.07
N PRO A 25 13.74 27.29 15.42
CA PRO A 25 13.20 26.85 16.70
C PRO A 25 13.14 25.32 16.90
N SER A 26 13.03 24.56 15.81
CA SER A 26 12.99 23.10 15.82
C SER A 26 13.72 22.51 14.61
N ASP A 27 13.89 21.18 14.62
CA ASP A 27 14.49 20.48 13.49
C ASP A 27 13.59 20.57 12.24
N SER A 28 12.27 20.49 12.40
CA SER A 28 11.32 20.69 11.30
C SER A 28 11.48 22.09 10.69
N ALA A 29 11.56 23.11 11.53
CA ALA A 29 11.75 24.50 11.07
C ALA A 29 13.12 24.69 10.38
N ALA A 30 14.19 24.03 10.84
CA ALA A 30 15.50 24.10 10.18
C ALA A 30 15.49 23.44 8.80
N ILE A 31 14.82 22.27 8.67
CA ILE A 31 14.66 21.60 7.38
C ILE A 31 13.82 22.45 6.44
N GLN A 32 12.70 23.03 6.93
CA GLN A 32 11.85 23.89 6.12
C GLN A 32 12.59 25.15 5.65
N ALA A 33 13.39 25.78 6.54
CA ALA A 33 14.19 26.94 6.17
C ALA A 33 15.24 26.62 5.08
N ALA A 34 15.83 25.43 5.13
CA ALA A 34 16.74 24.97 4.07
C ALA A 34 16.02 24.81 2.72
N ILE A 35 14.81 24.26 2.73
CA ILE A 35 13.96 24.11 1.54
C ILE A 35 13.59 25.50 0.98
N ASP A 36 13.12 26.41 1.84
CA ASP A 36 12.71 27.75 1.44
C ASP A 36 13.89 28.55 0.84
N ALA A 37 15.07 28.43 1.42
CA ALA A 37 16.30 29.04 0.89
C ALA A 37 16.70 28.43 -0.46
N ALA A 38 16.56 27.11 -0.63
CA ALA A 38 16.85 26.47 -1.91
C ALA A 38 15.92 26.95 -3.02
N VAL A 39 14.64 27.15 -2.72
CA VAL A 39 13.65 27.72 -3.64
C VAL A 39 13.99 29.18 -3.96
N ALA A 40 14.22 29.99 -2.92
CA ALA A 40 14.50 31.42 -3.09
C ALA A 40 15.75 31.70 -3.91
N THR A 41 16.75 30.80 -3.86
CA THR A 41 18.00 30.92 -4.64
C THR A 41 17.94 30.22 -5.99
N GLY A 42 16.87 29.48 -6.29
CA GLY A 42 16.72 28.70 -7.52
C GLY A 42 17.64 27.46 -7.60
N THR A 43 18.16 26.98 -6.47
CA THR A 43 18.96 25.73 -6.42
C THR A 43 18.10 24.49 -6.36
N PHE A 44 16.92 24.58 -5.76
CA PHE A 44 15.92 23.52 -5.64
C PHE A 44 16.49 22.18 -5.11
N ARG A 45 17.53 22.24 -4.27
CA ARG A 45 18.15 21.05 -3.72
C ARG A 45 18.56 21.25 -2.26
N VAL A 46 18.15 20.30 -1.42
CA VAL A 46 18.48 20.25 0.01
C VAL A 46 19.05 18.87 0.34
N THR A 47 20.04 18.81 1.23
CA THR A 47 20.55 17.55 1.78
C THR A 47 20.35 17.55 3.29
N ILE A 48 19.68 16.49 3.79
CA ILE A 48 19.54 16.24 5.23
C ILE A 48 20.61 15.21 5.63
N PRO A 49 21.64 15.61 6.36
CA PRO A 49 22.77 14.73 6.69
C PRO A 49 22.44 13.78 7.84
N ALA A 50 23.27 12.73 7.99
CA ALA A 50 23.16 11.72 9.04
C ALA A 50 23.26 12.29 10.47
N TRP A 51 24.00 13.36 10.66
CA TRP A 51 24.22 13.98 11.96
C TRP A 51 23.48 15.31 12.09
N ASN A 52 22.69 15.44 13.13
CA ASN A 52 22.00 16.67 13.49
C ASN A 52 22.91 17.55 14.36
N GLU A 53 23.56 18.54 13.76
CA GLU A 53 24.47 19.45 14.47
C GLU A 53 23.79 20.31 15.51
N ARG A 54 22.50 20.60 15.36
CA ARG A 54 21.71 21.39 16.32
C ARG A 54 21.46 20.63 17.61
N ALA A 55 20.93 19.41 17.51
CA ALA A 55 20.58 18.57 18.65
C ALA A 55 21.74 17.68 19.14
N LYS A 56 22.89 17.65 18.41
CA LYS A 56 24.04 16.78 18.71
C LYS A 56 23.65 15.29 18.79
N THR A 57 22.83 14.83 17.84
CA THR A 57 22.28 13.47 17.78
C THR A 57 22.19 12.99 16.33
N PRO A 58 22.16 11.68 16.06
CA PRO A 58 21.92 11.16 14.71
C PRO A 58 20.44 11.19 14.30
N VAL A 59 19.57 11.87 15.04
CA VAL A 59 18.13 11.92 14.78
C VAL A 59 17.68 13.36 14.56
N TRP A 60 16.88 13.55 13.51
CA TRP A 60 16.13 14.77 13.24
C TRP A 60 14.70 14.59 13.74
N THR A 61 14.30 15.34 14.76
CA THR A 61 12.97 15.22 15.39
C THR A 61 11.96 16.10 14.65
N ILE A 62 10.93 15.48 14.11
CA ILE A 62 9.91 16.15 13.29
C ILE A 62 8.66 16.37 14.12
N ASP A 63 8.37 17.63 14.43
CA ASP A 63 7.22 18.10 15.22
C ASP A 63 6.16 18.82 14.38
N GLU A 64 6.49 19.21 13.16
CA GLU A 64 5.61 19.80 12.16
C GLU A 64 5.89 19.22 10.79
N THR A 65 4.86 19.17 9.95
CA THR A 65 4.99 18.65 8.57
C THR A 65 5.96 19.50 7.76
N ILE A 66 6.95 18.86 7.14
CA ILE A 66 7.84 19.50 6.18
C ILE A 66 7.13 19.56 4.83
N LEU A 67 6.95 20.78 4.30
CA LEU A 67 6.25 21.04 3.06
C LEU A 67 7.23 21.09 1.88
N LEU A 68 6.93 20.32 0.85
CA LEU A 68 7.74 20.17 -0.35
C LEU A 68 7.12 20.97 -1.51
N PRO A 69 7.72 22.09 -1.92
CA PRO A 69 7.26 22.86 -3.06
C PRO A 69 7.64 22.19 -4.38
N SER A 70 6.98 22.61 -5.46
CA SER A 70 7.29 22.16 -6.82
C SER A 70 8.75 22.37 -7.19
N GLY A 71 9.34 21.40 -7.87
CA GLY A 71 10.74 21.42 -8.36
C GLY A 71 11.78 21.01 -7.33
N ILE A 72 11.41 20.74 -6.07
CA ILE A 72 12.38 20.46 -5.00
C ILE A 72 12.92 19.02 -5.06
N THR A 73 14.22 18.88 -4.85
CA THR A 73 14.90 17.61 -4.57
C THR A 73 15.42 17.60 -3.14
N VAL A 74 14.93 16.70 -2.31
CA VAL A 74 15.45 16.46 -0.96
C VAL A 74 16.24 15.17 -0.95
N VAL A 75 17.52 15.26 -0.62
CA VAL A 75 18.44 14.14 -0.44
C VAL A 75 18.54 13.79 1.02
N LEU A 76 18.18 12.57 1.36
CA LEU A 76 18.26 12.00 2.71
C LEU A 76 19.54 11.17 2.82
N ASP A 77 20.60 11.72 3.39
CA ASP A 77 21.91 11.07 3.42
C ASP A 77 22.14 10.36 4.75
N ASN A 78 21.90 9.04 4.78
CA ASN A 78 22.03 8.18 5.99
C ASN A 78 21.36 8.75 7.24
N CYS A 79 20.38 9.62 7.10
CA CYS A 79 19.74 10.31 8.20
C CYS A 79 18.57 9.51 8.79
N CYS A 80 18.20 9.82 10.02
CA CYS A 80 16.99 9.34 10.65
C CYS A 80 16.08 10.55 10.96
N LEU A 81 14.95 10.63 10.27
CA LEU A 81 13.88 11.57 10.59
C LEU A 81 12.83 10.83 11.41
N ARG A 82 12.58 11.30 12.62
CA ARG A 82 11.63 10.65 13.53
C ARG A 82 10.54 11.61 13.98
N MET A 83 9.30 11.20 13.85
CA MET A 83 8.16 11.96 14.39
C MET A 83 8.32 12.13 15.91
N ALA A 84 8.11 13.33 16.39
CA ALA A 84 8.04 13.62 17.82
C ALA A 84 6.87 12.90 18.49
N ASP A 85 7.01 12.56 19.76
CA ASP A 85 5.95 11.91 20.50
C ASP A 85 4.75 12.86 20.70
N GLY A 86 3.54 12.32 20.55
CA GLY A 86 2.30 13.06 20.73
C GLY A 86 1.88 13.98 19.59
N VAL A 87 2.73 14.20 18.57
CA VAL A 87 2.34 15.01 17.41
C VAL A 87 1.47 14.24 16.44
N PHE A 88 0.64 14.99 15.71
CA PHE A 88 -0.24 14.49 14.66
C PHE A 88 0.05 15.26 13.37
N CYS A 89 1.07 14.80 12.64
CA CYS A 89 1.55 15.42 11.41
C CYS A 89 2.15 14.37 10.46
N ASN A 90 2.40 14.75 9.22
CA ASN A 90 3.23 13.98 8.29
C ASN A 90 4.71 14.30 8.54
N LEU A 91 5.64 13.43 8.14
CA LEU A 91 7.04 13.84 7.99
C LEU A 91 7.18 14.77 6.78
N PHE A 92 6.61 14.36 5.64
CA PHE A 92 6.59 15.15 4.41
C PHE A 92 5.19 15.22 3.81
N ALA A 93 4.84 16.38 3.28
CA ALA A 93 3.71 16.57 2.38
C ALA A 93 4.08 17.57 1.27
N ASN A 94 3.40 17.53 0.11
CA ASN A 94 3.59 18.60 -0.88
C ASN A 94 3.02 19.94 -0.37
N ALA A 95 3.51 21.04 -0.91
CA ALA A 95 3.22 22.39 -0.38
C ALA A 95 1.73 22.71 -0.32
N HIS A 96 0.96 22.29 -1.32
CA HIS A 96 -0.47 22.56 -1.39
C HIS A 96 -1.36 21.43 -0.81
N ALA A 97 -0.79 20.36 -0.25
CA ALA A 97 -1.56 19.22 0.26
C ALA A 97 -2.67 19.60 1.25
N TRP A 98 -2.45 20.67 2.03
CA TRP A 98 -3.38 21.15 3.06
C TRP A 98 -3.91 22.57 2.77
N ALA A 99 -3.61 23.13 1.61
CA ALA A 99 -4.10 24.45 1.22
C ALA A 99 -5.63 24.45 1.05
N PRO A 100 -6.33 25.56 1.32
CA PRO A 100 -7.78 25.64 1.14
C PRO A 100 -8.24 25.37 -0.30
N ASP A 101 -7.37 25.67 -1.27
CA ASP A 101 -7.60 25.51 -2.72
C ASP A 101 -6.99 24.23 -3.30
N ARG A 102 -6.51 23.30 -2.48
CA ARG A 102 -5.79 22.08 -2.88
C ARG A 102 -6.49 21.25 -3.96
N ASN A 103 -7.80 21.39 -4.08
CA ASN A 103 -8.64 20.65 -5.03
C ASN A 103 -8.80 21.34 -6.38
N THR A 104 -8.09 22.44 -6.62
CA THR A 104 -8.10 23.15 -7.90
C THR A 104 -6.95 22.67 -8.80
N ALA A 105 -7.09 22.85 -10.10
CA ALA A 105 -6.02 22.57 -11.05
C ALA A 105 -4.79 23.48 -10.81
N ALA A 106 -4.99 24.68 -10.28
CA ALA A 106 -3.92 25.65 -10.00
C ALA A 106 -3.03 25.23 -8.82
N ALA A 107 -3.54 24.40 -7.91
CA ALA A 107 -2.82 23.90 -6.75
C ALA A 107 -2.03 22.61 -7.03
N GLU A 108 -1.89 22.20 -8.29
CA GLU A 108 -1.07 21.04 -8.67
C GLU A 108 0.42 21.33 -8.41
N ASP A 109 1.03 20.59 -7.49
CA ASP A 109 2.49 20.59 -7.32
C ASP A 109 3.15 19.63 -8.33
N ARG A 110 4.44 19.90 -8.68
CA ARG A 110 5.15 19.14 -9.71
C ARG A 110 6.62 18.93 -9.37
N ASP A 111 7.21 17.90 -9.99
CA ASP A 111 8.67 17.68 -9.96
C ASP A 111 9.25 17.58 -8.55
N ILE A 112 8.59 16.78 -7.69
CA ILE A 112 9.03 16.58 -6.30
C ILE A 112 9.85 15.30 -6.19
N THR A 113 11.07 15.40 -5.67
CA THR A 113 11.96 14.24 -5.48
C THR A 113 12.39 14.09 -4.01
N LEU A 114 12.12 12.92 -3.43
CA LEU A 114 12.71 12.43 -2.17
C LEU A 114 13.63 11.26 -2.51
N VAL A 115 14.93 11.40 -2.30
CA VAL A 115 15.90 10.35 -2.60
C VAL A 115 16.78 10.04 -1.41
N GLY A 116 16.87 8.76 -1.06
CA GLY A 116 17.74 8.25 -0.02
C GLY A 116 19.11 7.86 -0.54
N LEU A 117 20.14 8.25 0.18
CA LEU A 117 21.50 7.75 0.01
C LEU A 117 21.90 6.92 1.24
N GLY A 118 22.49 5.75 1.00
CA GLY A 118 22.78 4.80 2.06
C GLY A 118 21.52 4.17 2.65
N HIS A 119 21.24 4.40 3.93
CA HIS A 119 20.11 3.83 4.65
C HIS A 119 19.30 4.88 5.43
N PRO A 120 18.72 5.87 4.77
CA PRO A 120 17.91 6.85 5.47
C PRO A 120 16.63 6.23 6.01
N VAL A 121 16.24 6.64 7.21
CA VAL A 121 15.08 6.12 7.94
C VAL A 121 14.05 7.23 8.12
N LEU A 122 12.82 6.97 7.71
CA LEU A 122 11.65 7.75 8.09
C LEU A 122 10.88 6.96 9.15
N ASP A 123 10.90 7.45 10.39
CA ASP A 123 10.40 6.76 11.56
C ASP A 123 9.15 7.46 12.13
N GLY A 124 8.04 6.76 12.18
CA GLY A 124 6.81 7.25 12.81
C GLY A 124 6.92 7.44 14.33
N GLY A 125 7.98 6.96 14.95
CA GLY A 125 8.18 7.10 16.40
C GLY A 125 7.16 6.31 17.21
N ASN A 126 6.84 6.81 18.40
CA ASN A 126 5.83 6.19 19.24
C ASN A 126 4.43 6.43 18.69
N TYR A 127 3.56 5.43 18.82
CA TYR A 127 2.17 5.57 18.47
C TYR A 127 1.51 6.70 19.28
N ASN A 128 0.69 7.52 18.62
CA ASN A 128 0.07 8.71 19.23
C ASN A 128 -1.42 8.54 19.54
N GLY A 129 -1.95 7.32 19.51
CA GLY A 129 -3.36 7.04 19.78
C GLY A 129 -4.30 7.21 18.57
N TRP A 130 -3.76 7.54 17.38
CA TRP A 130 -4.54 7.86 16.20
C TRP A 130 -4.27 6.87 15.07
N GLY A 131 -5.17 5.96 14.83
CA GLY A 131 -5.14 5.03 13.74
C GLY A 131 -6.55 4.53 13.45
N GLU A 132 -6.74 3.82 12.37
CA GLU A 132 -8.06 3.40 11.94
C GLU A 132 -8.72 2.43 12.93
N ARG A 133 -7.93 1.51 13.49
CA ARG A 133 -8.40 0.45 14.39
C ARG A 133 -7.81 0.55 15.80
N SER A 134 -7.49 1.72 16.26
CA SER A 134 -6.66 1.92 17.46
C SER A 134 -7.40 1.93 18.79
N THR A 135 -8.68 1.57 18.86
CA THR A 135 -9.43 1.58 20.13
C THR A 135 -10.02 0.22 20.50
N PRO A 136 -10.00 -0.18 21.80
CA PRO A 136 -10.43 -1.50 22.27
C PRO A 136 -11.93 -1.76 22.21
N ALA A 137 -12.75 -0.85 21.78
CA ALA A 137 -14.20 -0.95 21.86
C ALA A 137 -14.86 -1.35 20.54
N GLY A 138 -14.42 -2.46 19.95
CA GLY A 138 -15.04 -3.07 18.77
C GLY A 138 -14.66 -2.42 17.43
N PRO A 139 -14.66 -3.21 16.34
CA PRO A 139 -14.19 -2.77 15.03
C PRO A 139 -15.03 -1.64 14.42
N ASP A 140 -16.34 -1.63 14.65
CA ASP A 140 -17.26 -0.74 13.92
C ASP A 140 -17.25 0.73 14.37
N ASP A 141 -16.85 0.99 15.61
CA ASP A 141 -16.86 2.36 16.16
C ASP A 141 -15.49 3.06 16.10
N SER A 142 -14.41 2.34 15.85
CA SER A 142 -13.06 2.89 15.97
C SER A 142 -12.71 3.87 14.84
N ILE A 143 -13.06 3.55 13.62
CA ILE A 143 -12.81 4.40 12.44
C ILE A 143 -13.57 5.70 12.58
N ALA A 144 -14.87 5.63 12.78
CA ALA A 144 -15.73 6.82 12.92
C ALA A 144 -15.30 7.72 14.08
N ARG A 145 -14.89 7.13 15.21
CA ARG A 145 -14.39 7.89 16.37
C ARG A 145 -13.05 8.59 16.08
N ASN A 146 -12.12 7.91 15.49
CA ASN A 146 -10.81 8.49 15.17
C ASN A 146 -10.94 9.58 14.10
N VAL A 147 -11.77 9.35 13.08
CA VAL A 147 -12.11 10.38 12.09
C VAL A 147 -12.74 11.60 12.75
N ALA A 148 -13.77 11.41 13.60
CA ALA A 148 -14.43 12.50 14.29
C ALA A 148 -13.51 13.24 15.27
N ALA A 149 -12.62 12.51 15.94
CA ALA A 149 -11.67 13.11 16.86
C ALA A 149 -10.58 13.90 16.12
N ALA A 150 -10.05 13.38 15.01
CA ALA A 150 -9.13 14.11 14.15
C ALA A 150 -9.76 15.40 13.60
N ALA A 151 -11.01 15.32 13.14
CA ALA A 151 -11.76 16.48 12.66
C ALA A 151 -11.93 17.58 13.72
N LYS A 152 -12.11 17.23 15.01
CA LYS A 152 -12.19 18.21 16.11
C LYS A 152 -10.93 19.05 16.29
N ILE A 153 -9.78 18.54 15.93
CA ILE A 153 -8.50 19.26 15.96
C ILE A 153 -8.11 19.81 14.59
N GLY A 154 -9.03 19.80 13.61
CA GLY A 154 -8.78 20.28 12.25
C GLY A 154 -7.84 19.39 11.44
N LYS A 155 -7.73 18.12 11.79
CA LYS A 155 -6.88 17.14 11.11
C LYS A 155 -7.71 16.02 10.48
N ARG A 156 -7.11 15.30 9.55
CA ARG A 156 -7.62 14.05 8.95
C ARG A 156 -6.66 12.91 9.31
N LEU A 157 -7.11 11.65 9.29
CA LEU A 157 -6.22 10.52 9.63
C LEU A 157 -4.97 10.47 8.74
N VAL A 158 -5.09 10.86 7.48
CA VAL A 158 -3.95 10.94 6.56
C VAL A 158 -2.83 11.90 7.00
N HIS A 159 -3.09 12.81 7.94
CA HIS A 159 -2.02 13.60 8.57
C HIS A 159 -1.10 12.77 9.47
N ASN A 160 -1.40 11.51 9.67
CA ASN A 160 -0.59 10.58 10.45
C ASN A 160 0.29 9.66 9.57
N CYS A 161 0.24 9.80 8.25
CA CYS A 161 1.16 9.12 7.31
C CYS A 161 2.57 9.71 7.41
N LEU A 162 3.60 8.93 7.09
CA LEU A 162 4.95 9.47 6.98
C LEU A 162 5.06 10.42 5.78
N ILE A 163 4.54 10.00 4.62
CA ILE A 163 4.52 10.80 3.40
C ILE A 163 3.06 10.94 2.94
N TYR A 164 2.65 12.15 2.64
CA TYR A 164 1.33 12.43 2.08
C TYR A 164 1.43 13.38 0.90
N PHE A 165 1.02 12.92 -0.29
CA PHE A 165 0.93 13.75 -1.49
C PHE A 165 -0.51 13.84 -1.98
N HIS A 166 -0.93 15.05 -2.27
CA HIS A 166 -2.23 15.35 -2.83
C HIS A 166 -2.07 16.26 -4.05
N ASN A 167 -2.61 15.84 -5.21
CA ASN A 167 -2.57 16.61 -6.44
C ASN A 167 -1.14 16.95 -6.89
N VAL A 168 -0.29 15.90 -7.01
CA VAL A 168 1.11 16.03 -7.43
C VAL A 168 1.34 15.32 -8.75
N ARG A 169 2.01 16.00 -9.66
CA ARG A 169 2.45 15.46 -10.93
C ARG A 169 3.97 15.38 -11.01
N ASP A 170 4.50 14.35 -11.66
CA ASP A 170 5.93 14.13 -11.84
C ASP A 170 6.68 14.09 -10.50
N PHE A 171 6.63 12.95 -9.81
CA PHE A 171 7.31 12.78 -8.52
C PHE A 171 8.15 11.50 -8.47
N ARG A 172 9.17 11.53 -7.60
CA ARG A 172 10.03 10.38 -7.34
C ARG A 172 10.32 10.22 -5.86
N ILE A 173 10.10 9.00 -5.36
CA ILE A 173 10.43 8.59 -3.99
C ILE A 173 11.27 7.32 -4.08
N GLU A 174 12.49 7.37 -3.58
CA GLU A 174 13.43 6.27 -3.78
C GLU A 174 14.40 6.06 -2.63
N GLY A 175 14.72 4.78 -2.36
CA GLY A 175 15.81 4.39 -1.46
C GLY A 175 15.56 4.66 0.02
N LEU A 176 14.31 4.53 0.48
CA LEU A 176 13.90 4.87 1.83
C LEU A 176 13.61 3.63 2.69
N HIS A 177 13.90 3.73 3.97
CA HIS A 177 13.43 2.80 4.98
C HIS A 177 12.32 3.47 5.80
N LEU A 178 11.08 3.00 5.61
CA LEU A 178 9.88 3.48 6.28
C LEU A 178 9.57 2.55 7.45
N ARG A 179 9.57 3.07 8.67
CA ARG A 179 9.33 2.22 9.84
C ARG A 179 8.38 2.86 10.85
N HIS A 180 7.73 2.03 11.61
CA HIS A 180 6.86 2.42 12.71
C HIS A 180 5.81 3.45 12.32
N GLN A 181 5.31 3.35 11.08
CA GLN A 181 4.23 4.22 10.62
C GLN A 181 3.04 4.18 11.58
N ARG A 182 2.45 5.34 11.83
CA ARG A 182 1.32 5.49 12.77
C ARG A 182 -0.03 5.29 12.11
N TYR A 183 -0.05 5.35 10.81
CA TYR A 183 -1.13 5.09 9.88
C TYR A 183 -0.49 4.52 8.61
N TRP A 184 -0.96 4.79 7.41
CA TRP A 184 -0.26 4.37 6.19
C TRP A 184 1.14 5.01 6.08
N ALA A 185 2.11 4.27 5.58
CA ALA A 185 3.46 4.82 5.48
C ALA A 185 3.53 5.93 4.42
N ALA A 186 2.98 5.70 3.22
CA ALA A 186 2.93 6.71 2.17
C ALA A 186 1.57 6.69 1.47
N CYS A 187 0.93 7.84 1.36
CA CYS A 187 -0.39 7.99 0.75
C CYS A 187 -0.39 9.05 -0.34
N PHE A 188 -0.95 8.69 -1.48
CA PHE A 188 -1.02 9.50 -2.70
C PHE A 188 -2.48 9.64 -3.14
N VAL A 189 -2.92 10.86 -3.41
CA VAL A 189 -4.29 11.19 -3.84
C VAL A 189 -4.21 12.12 -5.04
N PHE A 190 -4.84 11.79 -6.16
CA PHE A 190 -4.75 12.52 -7.42
C PHE A 190 -3.30 12.78 -7.88
N CYS A 191 -2.41 11.81 -7.66
CA CYS A 191 -1.01 11.90 -8.08
C CYS A 191 -0.77 11.16 -9.38
N SER A 192 0.16 11.66 -10.21
CA SER A 192 0.43 11.09 -11.52
C SER A 192 1.88 11.19 -11.95
N PHE A 193 2.27 10.33 -12.90
CA PHE A 193 3.62 10.25 -13.46
C PHE A 193 4.67 10.08 -12.34
N GLY A 194 4.40 9.10 -11.45
CA GLY A 194 5.17 8.88 -10.24
C GLY A 194 6.05 7.65 -10.28
N GLU A 195 7.17 7.71 -9.58
CA GLU A 195 8.05 6.58 -9.34
C GLU A 195 8.29 6.39 -7.84
N ILE A 196 7.96 5.21 -7.31
CA ILE A 196 8.18 4.81 -5.91
C ILE A 196 9.03 3.55 -5.93
N ARG A 197 10.31 3.64 -5.53
CA ARG A 197 11.27 2.56 -5.74
C ARG A 197 12.16 2.28 -4.54
N ASN A 198 12.59 1.02 -4.42
CA ASN A 198 13.62 0.63 -3.43
C ASN A 198 13.21 1.02 -2.01
N ILE A 199 11.99 0.67 -1.62
CA ILE A 199 11.44 0.98 -0.29
C ILE A 199 11.52 -0.26 0.59
N ARG A 200 12.02 -0.08 1.81
CA ARG A 200 11.97 -1.08 2.88
C ARG A 200 10.95 -0.67 3.93
N PHE A 201 10.13 -1.61 4.36
CA PHE A 201 9.17 -1.41 5.46
C PHE A 201 9.62 -2.16 6.71
N GLU A 202 9.40 -1.55 7.87
CA GLU A 202 9.61 -2.16 9.19
C GLU A 202 8.49 -1.70 10.13
N ALA A 203 7.34 -2.34 10.03
CA ALA A 203 6.23 -2.06 10.93
C ALA A 203 6.48 -2.66 12.30
N ASP A 204 6.19 -1.90 13.34
CA ASP A 204 6.26 -2.36 14.73
C ASP A 204 4.86 -2.72 15.23
N ILE A 205 4.67 -3.99 15.50
CA ILE A 205 3.44 -4.52 16.10
C ILE A 205 3.56 -4.70 17.63
N THR A 206 4.65 -4.25 18.23
CA THR A 206 4.80 -4.31 19.69
C THR A 206 3.63 -3.62 20.36
N TRP A 207 3.08 -4.25 21.39
CA TRP A 207 2.03 -3.62 22.18
C TRP A 207 2.46 -2.26 22.72
N MET A 208 1.58 -1.29 22.58
CA MET A 208 1.75 0.05 23.12
C MET A 208 0.57 0.45 23.98
N SER A 209 0.85 1.28 25.02
CA SER A 209 -0.22 1.94 25.78
C SER A 209 -1.00 2.93 24.92
N GLU A 210 -2.25 3.25 25.33
CA GLU A 210 -3.11 4.21 24.64
C GLU A 210 -2.47 5.58 24.40
N ASP A 211 -1.64 6.01 25.33
CA ASP A 211 -0.94 7.29 25.23
C ASP A 211 0.37 7.21 24.42
N GLY A 212 0.69 6.05 23.86
CA GLY A 212 1.89 5.81 23.05
C GLY A 212 3.21 5.85 23.80
N LYS A 213 3.20 5.97 25.12
CA LYS A 213 4.43 6.16 25.91
C LYS A 213 5.10 4.87 26.34
N THR A 214 4.31 3.81 26.53
CA THR A 214 4.82 2.53 27.03
C THR A 214 4.75 1.49 25.93
N ARG A 215 5.89 0.84 25.66
CA ARG A 215 6.00 -0.33 24.80
C ARG A 215 6.30 -1.56 25.64
N ASP A 216 5.66 -2.67 25.32
CA ASP A 216 5.92 -3.95 25.97
C ASP A 216 6.22 -5.02 24.89
N PRO A 217 7.51 -5.28 24.61
CA PRO A 217 7.90 -6.26 23.59
C PRO A 217 7.61 -7.70 24.00
N SER A 218 7.25 -7.97 25.27
CA SER A 218 6.83 -9.30 25.71
C SER A 218 5.36 -9.60 25.35
N ARG A 219 4.59 -8.58 25.02
CA ARG A 219 3.22 -8.67 24.59
C ARG A 219 3.17 -8.62 23.06
N LEU A 220 3.12 -9.78 22.47
CA LEU A 220 2.79 -9.86 21.05
C LEU A 220 1.29 -9.66 20.87
N PRO A 221 0.86 -8.91 19.86
CA PRO A 221 -0.54 -8.83 19.52
C PRO A 221 -1.03 -10.23 19.15
N ILE A 222 -2.08 -10.68 19.82
CA ILE A 222 -2.81 -11.90 19.45
C ILE A 222 -4.08 -11.41 18.77
N HIS A 223 -4.36 -11.94 17.60
CA HIS A 223 -5.58 -11.62 16.86
C HIS A 223 -6.82 -11.71 17.76
N GLY A 224 -7.64 -10.67 17.79
CA GLY A 224 -8.83 -10.60 18.63
C GLY A 224 -8.63 -10.14 20.09
N GLN A 225 -7.39 -9.96 20.56
CA GLN A 225 -7.11 -9.50 21.92
C GLN A 225 -6.40 -8.17 21.95
N ASN A 226 -7.15 -7.07 22.07
CA ASN A 226 -6.64 -5.71 22.35
C ASN A 226 -5.44 -5.29 21.49
N LEU A 227 -5.50 -5.60 20.21
CA LEU A 227 -4.51 -5.16 19.24
C LEU A 227 -4.69 -3.68 18.98
N TRP A 228 -3.67 -2.93 19.29
CA TRP A 228 -3.54 -1.56 18.83
C TRP A 228 -3.06 -1.57 17.38
N VAL A 229 -3.95 -1.99 16.49
CA VAL A 229 -3.69 -1.99 15.06
C VAL A 229 -3.80 -0.56 14.57
N LYS A 230 -2.72 -0.06 14.00
CA LYS A 230 -2.65 1.30 13.47
C LYS A 230 -3.21 1.38 12.05
N ASN A 231 -3.53 0.25 11.41
CA ASN A 231 -3.77 0.12 9.97
C ASN A 231 -2.58 0.67 9.18
N GLY A 232 -1.44 0.05 9.40
CA GLY A 232 -0.16 0.50 8.86
C GLY A 232 0.14 -0.11 7.51
N ASP A 233 -0.65 0.26 6.46
CA ASP A 233 -0.33 -0.06 5.08
C ASP A 233 1.02 0.54 4.67
N GLY A 234 1.62 0.00 3.64
CA GLY A 234 2.85 0.53 3.07
C GLY A 234 2.59 1.72 2.15
N ILE A 235 2.14 1.46 0.93
CA ILE A 235 1.88 2.47 -0.10
C ILE A 235 0.42 2.45 -0.48
N ASP A 236 -0.26 3.56 -0.29
CA ASP A 236 -1.64 3.78 -0.69
C ASP A 236 -1.73 4.68 -1.92
N LEU A 237 -2.18 4.12 -3.03
CA LEU A 237 -2.59 4.85 -4.23
C LEU A 237 -4.10 5.01 -4.18
N ARG A 238 -4.55 6.25 -4.00
CA ARG A 238 -5.97 6.56 -3.81
C ARG A 238 -6.56 7.17 -5.07
N THR A 239 -7.81 7.60 -4.97
CA THR A 239 -8.60 8.23 -6.04
C THR A 239 -7.76 9.12 -6.94
N GLY A 240 -7.91 8.95 -8.26
CA GLY A 240 -7.27 9.78 -9.28
C GLY A 240 -5.78 9.55 -9.51
N CYS A 241 -5.18 8.54 -8.87
CA CYS A 241 -3.79 8.17 -9.13
C CYS A 241 -3.64 7.45 -10.47
N HIS A 242 -2.69 7.90 -11.31
CA HIS A 242 -2.45 7.26 -12.62
C HIS A 242 -1.00 7.40 -13.09
N ASP A 243 -0.58 6.53 -14.02
CA ASP A 243 0.79 6.51 -14.57
C ASP A 243 1.86 6.43 -13.47
N ILE A 244 1.72 5.47 -12.54
CA ILE A 244 2.65 5.30 -11.40
C ILE A 244 3.33 3.95 -11.45
N LEU A 245 4.65 3.96 -11.25
CA LEU A 245 5.47 2.77 -11.04
C LEU A 245 5.80 2.61 -9.55
N VAL A 246 5.47 1.44 -9.00
CA VAL A 246 5.87 1.00 -7.66
C VAL A 246 6.74 -0.24 -7.81
N GLU A 247 8.00 -0.20 -7.38
CA GLU A 247 8.90 -1.34 -7.57
C GLU A 247 9.94 -1.53 -6.46
N ASN A 248 10.43 -2.77 -6.33
CA ASN A 248 11.50 -3.16 -5.40
C ASN A 248 11.14 -2.86 -3.94
N LEU A 249 10.05 -3.45 -3.47
CA LEU A 249 9.60 -3.34 -2.10
C LEU A 249 10.06 -4.54 -1.27
N SER A 250 10.43 -4.29 0.00
CA SER A 250 10.87 -5.33 0.92
C SER A 250 10.47 -5.05 2.37
N GLY A 251 10.54 -6.08 3.23
CA GLY A 251 10.29 -5.95 4.66
C GLY A 251 8.85 -6.29 5.05
N TYR A 252 8.31 -5.59 6.06
CA TYR A 252 7.03 -5.95 6.67
C TYR A 252 6.18 -4.73 6.95
N THR A 253 4.91 -4.82 6.58
CA THR A 253 3.86 -3.85 6.92
C THR A 253 2.93 -4.42 7.99
N GLU A 254 2.10 -3.63 8.61
CA GLU A 254 1.06 -4.16 9.49
C GLU A 254 -0.09 -4.74 8.67
N ASP A 255 -0.58 -3.95 7.74
CA ASP A 255 -1.68 -4.25 6.83
C ASP A 255 -1.12 -4.41 5.40
N ASP A 256 -1.86 -4.09 4.36
CA ASP A 256 -1.46 -4.27 2.96
C ASP A 256 -0.15 -3.55 2.61
N THR A 257 0.72 -4.17 1.79
CA THR A 257 1.96 -3.49 1.39
C THR A 257 1.73 -2.43 0.33
N VAL A 258 0.88 -2.71 -0.66
CA VAL A 258 0.44 -1.76 -1.68
C VAL A 258 -1.07 -1.84 -1.80
N ALA A 259 -1.76 -0.75 -1.53
CA ALA A 259 -3.21 -0.66 -1.65
C ALA A 259 -3.62 0.34 -2.73
N LEU A 260 -4.26 -0.13 -3.79
CA LEU A 260 -4.96 0.68 -4.77
C LEU A 260 -6.42 0.76 -4.33
N THR A 261 -6.83 1.89 -3.73
CA THR A 261 -8.17 1.99 -3.14
C THR A 261 -8.93 3.21 -3.67
N ASN A 262 -10.00 2.95 -4.37
CA ASN A 262 -10.85 3.97 -4.98
C ASN A 262 -12.27 3.89 -4.42
N LEU A 263 -12.55 4.72 -3.42
CA LEU A 263 -13.83 4.75 -2.71
C LEU A 263 -14.50 6.11 -2.86
N ALA A 264 -15.77 6.13 -3.21
CA ALA A 264 -16.56 7.34 -3.29
C ALA A 264 -16.91 7.90 -1.89
N GLY A 265 -16.96 9.23 -1.77
CA GLY A 265 -17.42 9.90 -0.55
C GLY A 265 -16.59 9.59 0.70
N SER A 266 -15.38 9.12 0.55
CA SER A 266 -14.46 8.90 1.67
C SER A 266 -13.83 10.22 2.10
N GLU A 267 -13.73 10.46 3.41
CA GLU A 267 -13.02 11.62 3.98
C GLU A 267 -11.51 11.63 3.64
N ARG A 268 -11.02 10.52 3.10
CA ARG A 268 -9.62 10.33 2.71
C ARG A 268 -9.35 10.74 1.28
N GLN A 269 -10.41 10.99 0.50
CA GLN A 269 -10.32 11.19 -0.93
C GLN A 269 -11.09 12.47 -1.30
N ASP A 270 -10.35 13.48 -1.71
CA ASP A 270 -10.91 14.71 -2.24
C ASP A 270 -11.05 14.58 -3.76
N GLU A 271 -12.06 15.22 -4.34
CA GLU A 271 -12.14 15.39 -5.80
C GLU A 271 -11.27 16.59 -6.20
N VAL A 272 -10.52 16.45 -7.28
CA VAL A 272 -9.73 17.55 -7.86
C VAL A 272 -10.38 18.02 -9.16
N GLU A 273 -10.62 19.31 -9.27
CA GLU A 273 -11.28 19.92 -10.42
C GLU A 273 -10.60 19.55 -11.75
N GLY A 274 -11.40 19.01 -12.68
CA GLY A 274 -10.94 18.67 -14.01
C GLY A 274 -10.10 17.38 -14.12
N LYS A 275 -9.89 16.65 -13.03
CA LYS A 275 -9.20 15.36 -13.03
C LYS A 275 -10.16 14.18 -12.96
N SER A 276 -9.79 13.07 -13.62
CA SER A 276 -10.51 11.79 -13.43
C SER A 276 -10.26 11.25 -12.04
N SER A 277 -11.28 10.65 -11.45
CA SER A 277 -11.16 9.92 -10.19
C SER A 277 -10.68 8.47 -10.38
N ASP A 278 -10.47 8.01 -11.58
CA ASP A 278 -10.04 6.65 -11.85
C ASP A 278 -8.61 6.41 -11.35
N ILE A 279 -8.33 5.19 -10.88
CA ILE A 279 -6.97 4.72 -10.69
C ILE A 279 -6.61 3.91 -11.94
N SER A 280 -5.53 4.31 -12.65
CA SER A 280 -5.19 3.68 -13.92
C SER A 280 -3.71 3.72 -14.26
N GLN A 281 -3.29 2.89 -15.23
CA GLN A 281 -1.91 2.78 -15.68
C GLN A 281 -0.92 2.61 -14.51
N ILE A 282 -1.25 1.71 -13.58
CA ILE A 282 -0.40 1.42 -12.43
C ILE A 282 0.43 0.16 -12.69
N THR A 283 1.73 0.24 -12.44
CA THR A 283 2.61 -0.92 -12.44
C THR A 283 3.17 -1.15 -11.04
N VAL A 284 2.91 -2.33 -10.47
CA VAL A 284 3.49 -2.80 -9.20
C VAL A 284 4.35 -4.01 -9.49
N ARG A 285 5.66 -3.96 -9.16
CA ARG A 285 6.54 -5.09 -9.45
C ARG A 285 7.64 -5.30 -8.42
N ASN A 286 8.10 -6.56 -8.33
CA ASN A 286 9.15 -7.00 -7.40
C ASN A 286 8.84 -6.62 -5.94
N VAL A 287 7.69 -7.10 -5.45
CA VAL A 287 7.25 -6.96 -4.05
C VAL A 287 7.65 -8.21 -3.28
N ARG A 288 8.53 -8.06 -2.29
CA ARG A 288 9.04 -9.14 -1.42
C ARG A 288 8.80 -8.79 0.03
N THR A 289 7.56 -8.89 0.45
CA THR A 289 7.11 -8.40 1.75
C THR A 289 6.26 -9.42 2.49
N GLY A 290 6.10 -9.22 3.78
CA GLY A 290 5.11 -9.90 4.59
C GLY A 290 4.22 -8.87 5.29
N THR A 291 3.07 -9.33 5.79
CA THR A 291 2.17 -8.52 6.59
C THR A 291 2.00 -9.13 7.98
N TRP A 292 1.86 -8.28 9.01
CA TRP A 292 1.67 -8.77 10.39
C TRP A 292 0.22 -9.16 10.68
N LEU A 293 -0.73 -8.51 10.02
CA LEU A 293 -2.15 -8.68 10.28
C LEU A 293 -2.84 -9.67 9.35
N TRP A 294 -2.05 -10.54 8.71
CA TRP A 294 -2.64 -11.54 7.83
C TRP A 294 -3.35 -10.94 6.60
N MET A 295 -2.75 -9.93 5.99
CA MET A 295 -3.27 -9.19 4.84
C MET A 295 -2.53 -9.53 3.55
N TYR A 296 -2.58 -8.66 2.55
CA TYR A 296 -2.07 -8.92 1.21
C TYR A 296 -0.85 -8.07 0.88
N GLN A 297 0.00 -8.55 -0.03
CA GLN A 297 1.08 -7.72 -0.56
C GLN A 297 0.55 -6.65 -1.52
N VAL A 298 -0.47 -6.98 -2.32
CA VAL A 298 -1.11 -6.02 -3.21
C VAL A 298 -2.63 -6.17 -3.14
N ARG A 299 -3.33 -5.08 -2.89
CA ARG A 299 -4.78 -5.04 -2.88
C ARG A 299 -5.32 -3.99 -3.86
N LEU A 300 -6.32 -4.37 -4.63
CA LEU A 300 -7.14 -3.48 -5.45
C LEU A 300 -8.54 -3.45 -4.87
N LEU A 301 -9.09 -2.25 -4.62
CA LEU A 301 -10.45 -2.09 -4.10
C LEU A 301 -11.10 -0.89 -4.76
N ALA A 302 -12.14 -1.14 -5.56
CA ALA A 302 -13.04 -0.13 -6.07
C ALA A 302 -14.41 -0.27 -5.43
N ALA A 303 -15.14 0.82 -5.24
CA ALA A 303 -16.51 0.77 -4.76
C ALA A 303 -17.35 1.95 -5.25
N ASP A 304 -18.68 1.75 -5.26
CA ASP A 304 -19.66 2.82 -5.53
C ASP A 304 -19.49 3.51 -6.89
N GLY A 305 -19.13 2.74 -7.93
CA GLY A 305 -18.93 3.23 -9.30
C GLY A 305 -17.58 3.91 -9.53
N ARG A 306 -16.67 3.84 -8.58
CA ARG A 306 -15.26 4.18 -8.79
C ARG A 306 -14.58 3.11 -9.62
N ARG A 307 -13.55 3.50 -10.39
CA ARG A 307 -12.95 2.61 -11.37
C ARG A 307 -11.47 2.40 -11.11
N ILE A 308 -11.01 1.16 -11.33
CA ILE A 308 -9.60 0.79 -11.36
C ILE A 308 -9.34 -0.01 -12.63
N HIS A 309 -8.36 0.41 -13.44
CA HIS A 309 -8.08 -0.25 -14.70
C HIS A 309 -6.65 -0.10 -15.18
N ASP A 310 -6.26 -0.94 -16.14
CA ASP A 310 -4.93 -0.94 -16.72
C ASP A 310 -3.84 -1.08 -15.64
N VAL A 311 -4.00 -2.11 -14.79
CA VAL A 311 -3.08 -2.41 -13.68
C VAL A 311 -2.26 -3.65 -13.99
N SER A 312 -0.95 -3.54 -13.84
CA SER A 312 0.00 -4.65 -13.96
C SER A 312 0.68 -4.92 -12.61
N ILE A 313 0.52 -6.15 -12.11
CA ILE A 313 1.18 -6.65 -10.89
C ILE A 313 2.11 -7.78 -11.31
N ASP A 314 3.41 -7.64 -11.06
CA ASP A 314 4.42 -8.61 -11.49
C ASP A 314 5.44 -8.90 -10.40
N THR A 315 5.77 -10.16 -10.23
CA THR A 315 6.77 -10.63 -9.26
C THR A 315 6.42 -10.24 -7.82
N VAL A 316 5.45 -10.95 -7.26
CA VAL A 316 5.09 -10.84 -5.84
C VAL A 316 5.52 -12.11 -5.10
N VAL A 317 6.32 -11.94 -4.07
CA VAL A 317 6.79 -13.01 -3.20
C VAL A 317 6.38 -12.67 -1.78
N ASP A 318 5.48 -13.45 -1.21
CA ASP A 318 5.17 -13.28 0.20
C ASP A 318 6.32 -13.81 1.07
N THR A 319 6.66 -13.07 2.10
CA THR A 319 7.73 -13.41 3.03
C THR A 319 7.13 -13.66 4.41
N PRO A 320 6.83 -14.92 4.76
CA PRO A 320 6.26 -15.23 6.06
C PRO A 320 7.26 -14.93 7.19
N GLN A 321 6.76 -14.45 8.30
CA GLN A 321 7.57 -14.23 9.51
C GLN A 321 7.93 -15.57 10.15
N PRO A 322 9.23 -15.88 10.42
CA PRO A 322 9.68 -17.20 10.87
C PRO A 322 9.08 -17.67 12.20
N HIS A 323 8.68 -16.75 13.06
CA HIS A 323 8.17 -17.03 14.41
C HIS A 323 6.74 -16.54 14.64
N TRP A 324 6.08 -16.09 13.58
CA TRP A 324 4.73 -15.58 13.66
C TRP A 324 3.73 -16.67 13.27
N PRO A 325 2.71 -16.96 14.10
CA PRO A 325 1.76 -18.03 13.82
C PRO A 325 0.86 -17.74 12.62
N TRP A 326 0.75 -16.46 12.26
CA TRP A 326 -0.11 -16.01 11.18
C TRP A 326 0.68 -15.90 9.87
N ARG A 327 0.06 -16.28 8.79
CA ARG A 327 0.59 -16.15 7.44
C ARG A 327 -0.17 -15.06 6.72
N ASN A 328 0.41 -14.54 5.65
CA ASN A 328 -0.32 -13.66 4.77
C ASN A 328 -1.60 -14.36 4.30
N ARG A 329 -2.67 -13.60 4.15
CA ARG A 329 -3.96 -14.11 3.67
C ARG A 329 -3.89 -14.49 2.21
N GLY A 330 -3.18 -13.70 1.41
CA GLY A 330 -2.86 -13.91 0.01
C GLY A 330 -1.76 -12.97 -0.45
N ALA A 331 -1.24 -13.18 -1.65
CA ALA A 331 -0.31 -12.25 -2.26
C ALA A 331 -1.06 -11.09 -2.92
N VAL A 332 -2.14 -11.38 -3.65
CA VAL A 332 -2.93 -10.37 -4.36
C VAL A 332 -4.41 -10.53 -4.04
N LEU A 333 -5.05 -9.41 -3.69
CA LEU A 333 -6.51 -9.30 -3.54
C LEU A 333 -7.05 -8.33 -4.58
N VAL A 334 -8.08 -8.76 -5.29
CA VAL A 334 -8.86 -7.89 -6.19
C VAL A 334 -10.28 -7.79 -5.67
N ASN A 335 -10.71 -6.59 -5.37
CA ASN A 335 -11.97 -6.24 -4.71
C ASN A 335 -12.08 -6.71 -3.24
N SER A 336 -13.26 -6.73 -2.68
CA SER A 336 -13.46 -7.05 -1.26
C SER A 336 -14.71 -7.91 -1.03
N PRO A 337 -14.64 -8.86 -0.09
CA PRO A 337 -15.81 -9.57 0.37
C PRO A 337 -16.70 -8.73 1.29
N TYR A 338 -16.20 -7.60 1.81
CA TYR A 338 -16.86 -6.83 2.85
C TYR A 338 -17.81 -5.80 2.26
N ASP A 339 -19.11 -5.93 2.56
CA ASP A 339 -20.15 -5.01 2.09
C ASP A 339 -20.05 -3.61 2.70
N GLU A 340 -19.30 -3.42 3.76
CA GLU A 340 -19.07 -2.14 4.43
C GLU A 340 -18.38 -1.07 3.55
N TYR A 341 -17.64 -1.52 2.53
CA TYR A 341 -17.03 -0.62 1.54
C TYR A 341 -18.00 -0.11 0.49
N PHE A 342 -19.12 -0.82 0.29
CA PHE A 342 -20.11 -0.54 -0.73
C PHE A 342 -21.31 0.17 -0.11
N ARG A 343 -21.35 1.48 -0.22
CA ARG A 343 -22.39 2.31 0.42
C ARG A 343 -23.53 2.62 -0.52
N VAL A 344 -23.27 2.67 -1.82
CA VAL A 344 -24.24 3.03 -2.87
C VAL A 344 -24.57 1.83 -3.73
N ARG A 345 -23.57 1.12 -4.22
CA ARG A 345 -23.73 -0.08 -5.01
C ARG A 345 -22.48 -0.96 -4.99
N ASN A 346 -22.65 -2.25 -5.27
CA ASN A 346 -21.54 -3.15 -5.56
C ASN A 346 -20.86 -2.76 -6.87
N GLU A 347 -19.65 -3.26 -7.11
CA GLU A 347 -19.00 -3.15 -8.42
C GLU A 347 -19.82 -3.89 -9.48
N GLU A 348 -19.84 -3.27 -10.65
CA GLU A 348 -20.43 -3.80 -11.85
C GLU A 348 -19.38 -4.00 -12.93
N MET A 349 -19.76 -4.73 -13.97
CA MET A 349 -18.91 -4.89 -15.14
C MET A 349 -18.58 -3.53 -15.75
N GLY A 350 -17.27 -3.21 -15.84
CA GLY A 350 -16.77 -1.92 -16.30
C GLY A 350 -16.28 -0.98 -15.19
N ASP A 351 -16.38 -1.39 -13.92
CA ASP A 351 -15.72 -0.66 -12.82
C ASP A 351 -14.26 -1.13 -12.64
N MET A 352 -13.97 -2.39 -12.97
CA MET A 352 -12.61 -2.93 -12.95
C MET A 352 -12.30 -3.68 -14.26
N TRP A 353 -11.21 -3.28 -14.95
CA TRP A 353 -10.83 -3.93 -16.20
C TRP A 353 -9.33 -3.86 -16.50
N ASN A 354 -8.84 -4.74 -17.41
CA ASN A 354 -7.44 -4.86 -17.81
C ASN A 354 -6.51 -5.04 -16.62
N ILE A 355 -6.74 -6.07 -15.80
CA ILE A 355 -5.94 -6.41 -14.65
C ILE A 355 -5.02 -7.58 -15.01
N SER A 356 -3.70 -7.37 -14.94
CA SER A 356 -2.69 -8.40 -15.15
C SER A 356 -1.94 -8.71 -13.85
N ILE A 357 -1.91 -10.00 -13.47
CA ILE A 357 -1.25 -10.51 -12.27
C ILE A 357 -0.29 -11.62 -12.70
N ALA A 358 1.01 -11.45 -12.49
CA ALA A 358 1.99 -12.39 -12.99
C ALA A 358 3.10 -12.71 -11.97
N ASN A 359 3.66 -13.92 -12.06
CA ASN A 359 4.84 -14.33 -11.31
C ASN A 359 4.64 -14.23 -9.79
N ILE A 360 3.70 -15.00 -9.26
CA ILE A 360 3.33 -15.01 -7.83
C ILE A 360 3.95 -16.23 -7.13
N TRP A 361 4.70 -16.02 -6.07
CA TRP A 361 5.20 -17.06 -5.16
C TRP A 361 4.61 -16.81 -3.77
N SER A 362 3.74 -17.71 -3.30
CA SER A 362 3.04 -17.47 -2.04
C SER A 362 2.95 -18.70 -1.15
N HIS A 363 3.15 -18.47 0.15
CA HIS A 363 2.92 -19.44 1.23
C HIS A 363 1.51 -19.28 1.84
N ALA A 364 0.72 -18.37 1.34
CA ALA A 364 -0.64 -18.13 1.79
C ALA A 364 -1.57 -19.28 1.43
N ALA A 365 -2.71 -19.34 2.09
CA ALA A 365 -3.74 -20.34 1.78
C ALA A 365 -4.25 -20.19 0.33
N ALA A 366 -4.39 -18.98 -0.15
CA ALA A 366 -4.74 -18.65 -1.53
C ALA A 366 -3.86 -17.49 -2.04
N PRO A 367 -2.88 -17.74 -2.94
CA PRO A 367 -2.05 -16.70 -3.53
C PRO A 367 -2.83 -15.54 -4.14
N VAL A 368 -3.89 -15.82 -4.87
CA VAL A 368 -4.74 -14.81 -5.52
C VAL A 368 -6.18 -14.97 -5.08
N THR A 369 -6.79 -13.87 -4.67
CA THR A 369 -8.18 -13.81 -4.26
C THR A 369 -8.93 -12.78 -5.10
N LEU A 370 -10.03 -13.17 -5.70
CA LEU A 370 -10.81 -12.38 -6.65
C LEU A 370 -12.27 -12.27 -6.20
N PHE A 371 -12.80 -11.06 -6.20
CA PHE A 371 -14.19 -10.76 -5.88
C PHE A 371 -14.82 -9.89 -6.96
N ARG A 372 -16.15 -9.91 -7.04
CA ARG A 372 -16.98 -8.99 -7.83
C ARG A 372 -16.70 -9.07 -9.35
N ALA A 373 -17.00 -8.02 -10.08
CA ALA A 373 -16.94 -8.00 -11.54
C ALA A 373 -15.59 -7.54 -12.09
N ILE A 374 -15.00 -8.32 -13.00
CA ILE A 374 -13.70 -7.98 -13.63
C ILE A 374 -13.79 -8.29 -15.14
N ASP A 375 -13.45 -7.30 -15.98
CA ASP A 375 -13.35 -7.44 -17.43
C ASP A 375 -11.89 -7.40 -17.90
N GLY A 376 -11.41 -8.41 -18.62
CA GLY A 376 -10.01 -8.49 -19.03
C GLY A 376 -9.07 -8.79 -17.87
N LEU A 377 -9.18 -10.00 -17.29
CA LEU A 377 -8.29 -10.50 -16.24
C LEU A 377 -7.28 -11.48 -16.83
N ASP A 378 -6.00 -11.23 -16.63
CA ASP A 378 -4.91 -12.15 -17.02
C ASP A 378 -4.04 -12.50 -15.80
N VAL A 379 -4.13 -13.75 -15.34
CA VAL A 379 -3.35 -14.25 -14.20
C VAL A 379 -2.36 -15.31 -14.68
N ARG A 380 -1.06 -15.13 -14.39
CA ARG A 380 -0.01 -16.00 -14.94
C ARG A 380 1.06 -16.39 -13.93
N ASN A 381 1.55 -17.62 -14.04
CA ASN A 381 2.69 -18.14 -13.27
C ASN A 381 2.50 -18.03 -11.75
N ILE A 382 1.51 -18.76 -11.22
CA ILE A 382 1.22 -18.85 -9.80
C ILE A 382 1.95 -20.06 -9.22
N HIS A 383 2.86 -19.83 -8.30
CA HIS A 383 3.59 -20.85 -7.56
C HIS A 383 3.02 -20.96 -6.15
N VAL A 384 2.18 -21.98 -5.95
CA VAL A 384 1.60 -22.31 -4.64
C VAL A 384 2.67 -23.01 -3.81
N GLN A 385 3.02 -22.45 -2.65
CA GLN A 385 4.00 -23.04 -1.75
C GLN A 385 3.36 -24.06 -0.79
N GLU A 386 4.17 -24.66 0.07
CA GLU A 386 3.82 -25.82 0.90
C GLU A 386 2.56 -25.72 1.77
N ASN A 387 2.02 -24.56 1.98
CA ASN A 387 0.83 -24.34 2.82
C ASN A 387 -0.40 -23.85 2.05
N GLY A 388 -0.27 -23.77 0.74
CA GLY A 388 -1.40 -23.39 -0.09
C GLY A 388 -2.54 -24.41 -0.03
N ARG A 389 -3.77 -23.91 0.02
CA ARG A 389 -4.99 -24.73 -0.03
C ARG A 389 -5.64 -24.67 -1.40
N THR A 390 -5.41 -23.58 -2.13
CA THR A 390 -5.87 -23.37 -3.50
C THR A 390 -4.94 -22.37 -4.20
N ALA A 391 -4.94 -22.33 -5.52
CA ALA A 391 -4.16 -21.32 -6.25
C ALA A 391 -4.91 -20.01 -6.38
N ILE A 392 -6.21 -20.07 -6.65
CA ILE A 392 -7.07 -18.90 -6.80
C ILE A 392 -8.39 -19.16 -6.07
N VAL A 393 -8.81 -18.21 -5.27
CA VAL A 393 -10.15 -18.14 -4.69
C VAL A 393 -10.93 -17.05 -5.40
N CYS A 394 -12.10 -17.40 -5.91
CA CYS A 394 -13.07 -16.47 -6.45
C CYS A 394 -14.35 -16.62 -5.66
N GLN A 395 -14.82 -15.58 -4.98
CA GLN A 395 -16.01 -15.66 -4.15
C GLN A 395 -16.94 -14.46 -4.35
N ARG A 396 -18.20 -14.64 -3.89
CA ARG A 396 -19.26 -13.62 -3.79
C ARG A 396 -19.47 -12.83 -5.07
N ASP A 397 -20.42 -13.26 -5.87
CA ASP A 397 -20.89 -12.56 -7.07
C ASP A 397 -19.77 -12.19 -8.06
N ALA A 398 -18.67 -12.96 -8.05
CA ALA A 398 -17.60 -12.71 -9.01
C ALA A 398 -18.08 -13.02 -10.41
N VAL A 399 -18.01 -12.02 -11.30
CA VAL A 399 -18.37 -12.13 -12.71
C VAL A 399 -17.16 -11.80 -13.56
N PHE A 400 -16.75 -12.74 -14.40
CA PHE A 400 -15.61 -12.55 -15.28
C PHE A 400 -16.03 -12.40 -16.73
N ARG A 401 -15.39 -11.46 -17.41
CA ARG A 401 -15.43 -11.36 -18.86
C ARG A 401 -13.99 -11.30 -19.37
N ASN A 402 -13.69 -12.02 -20.45
CA ASN A 402 -12.34 -12.05 -21.02
C ASN A 402 -11.27 -12.45 -20.02
N ALA A 403 -11.54 -13.48 -19.19
CA ALA A 403 -10.62 -13.91 -18.13
C ALA A 403 -9.75 -15.09 -18.55
N ARG A 404 -8.47 -15.03 -18.19
CA ARG A 404 -7.50 -16.07 -18.44
C ARG A 404 -6.61 -16.33 -17.22
N VAL A 405 -6.38 -17.60 -16.94
CA VAL A 405 -5.40 -18.06 -15.94
C VAL A 405 -4.45 -19.04 -16.61
N SER A 406 -3.14 -18.86 -16.46
CA SER A 406 -2.15 -19.77 -17.05
C SER A 406 -0.93 -19.97 -16.15
N GLY A 407 -0.36 -21.17 -16.20
CA GLY A 407 0.86 -21.47 -15.43
C GLY A 407 0.58 -21.57 -13.92
N ILE A 408 -0.12 -22.60 -13.46
CA ILE A 408 -0.29 -22.89 -12.04
C ILE A 408 0.66 -24.02 -11.65
N PHE A 409 1.49 -23.80 -10.64
CA PHE A 409 2.49 -24.73 -10.17
C PHE A 409 2.33 -24.99 -8.67
N ALA A 410 2.11 -26.27 -8.29
CA ALA A 410 2.13 -26.71 -6.90
C ALA A 410 2.99 -27.98 -6.77
N PRO A 411 4.19 -27.89 -6.18
CA PRO A 411 5.11 -29.03 -6.07
C PRO A 411 4.66 -30.04 -5.00
N ALA A 412 5.34 -31.20 -4.99
CA ALA A 412 4.99 -32.39 -4.22
C ALA A 412 4.91 -32.24 -2.70
N CYS A 413 5.45 -31.18 -2.13
CA CYS A 413 5.44 -30.94 -0.68
C CYS A 413 4.08 -30.53 -0.12
N ALA A 414 3.15 -30.14 -0.98
CA ALA A 414 1.82 -29.73 -0.56
C ALA A 414 0.73 -30.50 -1.30
N ARG A 415 -0.28 -30.94 -0.55
CA ARG A 415 -1.57 -31.34 -1.11
C ARG A 415 -2.49 -30.15 -1.04
N ILE A 416 -2.96 -29.67 -2.17
CA ILE A 416 -3.95 -28.59 -2.22
C ILE A 416 -5.37 -29.18 -2.30
N GLY A 417 -6.34 -28.54 -1.65
CA GLY A 417 -7.73 -29.01 -1.67
C GLY A 417 -8.35 -28.87 -3.06
N SER A 418 -8.18 -27.70 -3.67
CA SER A 418 -8.60 -27.45 -5.05
C SER A 418 -7.58 -26.54 -5.76
N VAL A 419 -7.44 -26.71 -7.07
CA VAL A 419 -6.62 -25.80 -7.87
C VAL A 419 -7.30 -24.43 -7.93
N LEU A 420 -8.61 -24.43 -8.16
CA LEU A 420 -9.44 -23.23 -8.20
C LEU A 420 -10.63 -23.43 -7.26
N ASP A 421 -10.90 -22.47 -6.42
CA ASP A 421 -12.08 -22.44 -5.55
C ASP A 421 -12.95 -21.25 -5.95
N PHE A 422 -14.10 -21.56 -6.57
CA PHE A 422 -15.07 -20.58 -6.98
C PHE A 422 -16.32 -20.75 -6.12
N GLY A 423 -16.69 -19.72 -5.41
CA GLY A 423 -18.02 -19.62 -4.83
C GLY A 423 -19.09 -19.49 -5.92
N GLU A 424 -19.94 -18.50 -5.83
CA GLU A 424 -20.93 -18.18 -6.87
C GLU A 424 -20.29 -17.31 -7.95
N VAL A 425 -19.79 -17.92 -9.02
CA VAL A 425 -19.14 -17.21 -10.14
C VAL A 425 -19.90 -17.47 -11.43
N ASP A 426 -20.28 -16.40 -12.11
CA ASP A 426 -20.81 -16.41 -13.47
C ASP A 426 -19.77 -15.90 -14.48
N GLY A 427 -19.78 -16.45 -15.70
CA GLY A 427 -18.89 -16.02 -16.78
C GLY A 427 -18.10 -17.16 -17.41
N GLU A 428 -17.05 -16.83 -18.16
CA GLU A 428 -16.14 -17.80 -18.79
C GLU A 428 -14.71 -17.53 -18.33
N LEU A 429 -14.01 -18.59 -17.88
CA LEU A 429 -12.63 -18.56 -17.48
C LEU A 429 -11.83 -19.60 -18.26
N HIS A 430 -10.78 -19.18 -18.93
CA HIS A 430 -9.82 -20.07 -19.59
C HIS A 430 -8.66 -20.36 -18.64
N VAL A 431 -8.40 -21.65 -18.40
CA VAL A 431 -7.33 -22.14 -17.50
C VAL A 431 -6.39 -23.05 -18.27
N SER A 432 -5.11 -22.67 -18.37
CA SER A 432 -4.11 -23.46 -19.08
C SER A 432 -2.83 -23.69 -18.26
N ASP A 433 -2.08 -24.72 -18.64
CA ASP A 433 -0.74 -25.01 -18.12
C ASP A 433 -0.73 -25.22 -16.60
N VAL A 434 -1.57 -26.11 -16.12
CA VAL A 434 -1.67 -26.48 -14.70
C VAL A 434 -0.77 -27.68 -14.42
N PHE A 435 0.20 -27.51 -13.50
CA PHE A 435 1.14 -28.54 -13.09
C PHE A 435 1.12 -28.69 -11.56
N VAL A 436 0.28 -29.59 -11.06
CA VAL A 436 0.04 -29.81 -9.65
C VAL A 436 0.38 -31.26 -9.30
N ASP A 437 1.16 -31.48 -8.26
CA ASP A 437 1.51 -32.84 -7.84
C ASP A 437 0.34 -33.55 -7.18
N LYS A 438 -0.31 -32.90 -6.20
CA LYS A 438 -1.43 -33.47 -5.45
C LYS A 438 -2.54 -32.46 -5.25
N ALA A 439 -3.76 -32.81 -5.64
CA ALA A 439 -4.97 -32.03 -5.37
C ALA A 439 -6.14 -32.95 -5.06
N ASP A 440 -7.09 -32.47 -4.26
CA ASP A 440 -8.34 -33.19 -4.08
C ASP A 440 -9.24 -32.99 -5.30
N HIS A 441 -9.33 -31.75 -5.78
CA HIS A 441 -10.13 -31.37 -6.95
C HIS A 441 -9.37 -30.42 -7.88
N LEU A 442 -9.75 -30.36 -9.14
CA LEU A 442 -9.34 -29.26 -10.04
C LEU A 442 -10.11 -28.00 -9.69
N VAL A 443 -11.42 -28.12 -9.54
CA VAL A 443 -12.30 -26.98 -9.29
C VAL A 443 -13.35 -27.34 -8.26
N ARG A 444 -13.54 -26.46 -7.29
CA ARG A 444 -14.77 -26.36 -6.52
C ARG A 444 -15.55 -25.17 -7.05
N ASN A 445 -16.80 -25.38 -7.44
CA ASN A 445 -17.64 -24.34 -8.03
C ASN A 445 -19.11 -24.54 -7.62
N SER A 446 -19.69 -23.55 -6.96
CA SER A 446 -21.14 -23.49 -6.69
C SER A 446 -21.92 -22.68 -7.72
N GLY A 447 -21.24 -21.92 -8.57
CA GLY A 447 -21.83 -21.04 -9.57
C GLY A 447 -21.98 -21.68 -10.94
N THR A 448 -22.33 -20.85 -11.94
CA THR A 448 -22.57 -21.23 -13.33
C THR A 448 -21.39 -20.97 -14.25
N ALA A 449 -20.22 -20.65 -13.71
CA ALA A 449 -19.04 -20.32 -14.49
C ALA A 449 -18.67 -21.44 -15.47
N LYS A 450 -18.49 -21.07 -16.73
CA LYS A 450 -17.92 -21.96 -17.73
C LYS A 450 -16.39 -21.91 -17.62
N ILE A 451 -15.79 -23.06 -17.26
CA ILE A 451 -14.35 -23.19 -17.15
C ILE A 451 -13.84 -24.05 -18.30
N VAL A 452 -12.91 -23.53 -19.06
CA VAL A 452 -12.25 -24.20 -20.18
C VAL A 452 -10.83 -24.54 -19.78
N PHE A 453 -10.50 -25.84 -19.74
CA PHE A 453 -9.18 -26.32 -19.39
C PHE A 453 -8.37 -26.71 -20.61
N GLU A 454 -7.07 -26.32 -20.61
CA GLU A 454 -6.08 -26.71 -21.58
C GLU A 454 -4.77 -27.09 -20.89
N ASN A 455 -4.14 -28.20 -21.27
CA ASN A 455 -2.84 -28.64 -20.76
C ASN A 455 -2.79 -28.75 -19.21
N VAL A 456 -3.69 -29.54 -18.64
CA VAL A 456 -3.81 -29.74 -17.19
C VAL A 456 -3.18 -31.05 -16.77
N HIS A 457 -2.19 -30.99 -15.88
CA HIS A 457 -1.46 -32.13 -15.34
C HIS A 457 -1.56 -32.15 -13.81
N VAL A 458 -2.37 -33.06 -13.26
CA VAL A 458 -2.42 -33.35 -11.83
C VAL A 458 -2.02 -34.82 -11.64
N ARG A 459 -0.92 -35.06 -10.94
CA ARG A 459 -0.38 -36.43 -10.77
C ARG A 459 -1.27 -37.30 -9.89
N ASP A 460 -1.73 -36.76 -8.78
CA ASP A 460 -2.56 -37.45 -7.78
C ASP A 460 -3.81 -36.61 -7.50
N LEU A 461 -4.88 -36.94 -8.23
CA LEU A 461 -6.20 -36.35 -8.05
C LEU A 461 -7.05 -37.36 -7.26
N THR A 462 -7.49 -36.96 -6.06
CA THR A 462 -8.14 -37.90 -5.12
C THR A 462 -9.61 -38.12 -5.42
N ASP A 463 -10.30 -37.04 -5.80
CA ASP A 463 -11.76 -37.02 -5.96
C ASP A 463 -12.15 -36.55 -7.36
N ALA A 464 -13.44 -36.31 -7.57
CA ALA A 464 -13.93 -35.83 -8.85
C ALA A 464 -13.25 -34.51 -9.26
N PRO A 465 -12.90 -34.35 -10.56
CA PRO A 465 -12.19 -33.14 -11.01
C PRO A 465 -12.96 -31.83 -10.72
N VAL A 466 -14.29 -31.90 -10.77
CA VAL A 466 -15.16 -30.75 -10.49
C VAL A 466 -16.18 -31.16 -9.46
N VAL A 467 -16.31 -30.41 -8.39
CA VAL A 467 -17.29 -30.64 -7.32
C VAL A 467 -18.08 -29.38 -7.03
N SER A 468 -19.30 -29.56 -6.47
CA SER A 468 -20.10 -28.45 -5.98
C SER A 468 -19.44 -27.86 -4.72
N ALA A 469 -19.50 -26.56 -4.56
CA ALA A 469 -18.96 -25.84 -3.39
C ALA A 469 -19.97 -25.71 -2.24
N ASP A 470 -21.11 -26.42 -2.29
CA ASP A 470 -22.23 -26.24 -1.35
C ASP A 470 -21.88 -26.46 0.13
N ASP A 471 -20.77 -27.12 0.44
CA ASP A 471 -20.39 -27.50 1.81
C ASP A 471 -18.90 -27.20 2.15
N GLY A 472 -18.28 -26.23 1.53
CA GLY A 472 -16.88 -25.93 1.77
C GLY A 472 -16.63 -24.86 2.84
N PRO A 473 -15.49 -24.92 3.53
CA PRO A 473 -15.15 -23.88 4.50
C PRO A 473 -15.10 -22.52 3.81
N HIS A 474 -15.84 -21.58 4.36
CA HIS A 474 -15.73 -20.18 3.98
C HIS A 474 -14.35 -19.68 4.44
N TRP A 475 -13.43 -19.46 3.51
CA TRP A 475 -12.04 -19.01 3.75
C TRP A 475 -11.93 -17.70 4.54
N PHE A 476 -13.06 -17.04 4.80
CA PHE A 476 -13.17 -15.74 5.43
C PHE A 476 -13.94 -15.75 6.74
N ASP A 477 -14.39 -16.91 7.23
CA ASP A 477 -14.91 -16.99 8.58
C ASP A 477 -13.76 -16.83 9.59
N ASP A 478 -13.64 -15.63 10.13
CA ASP A 478 -12.63 -15.23 11.12
C ASP A 478 -12.77 -15.98 12.47
N THR A 479 -13.59 -17.02 12.52
CA THR A 479 -13.95 -17.70 13.78
C THR A 479 -13.30 -19.07 13.97
N GLU A 480 -12.59 -19.63 13.00
CA GLU A 480 -11.94 -20.92 13.20
C GLU A 480 -10.42 -20.84 13.03
N GLU A 481 -9.75 -21.06 14.15
CA GLU A 481 -8.34 -21.26 14.47
C GLU A 481 -7.62 -20.04 15.06
N ALA A 482 -7.92 -19.76 16.33
CA ALA A 482 -6.99 -19.20 17.29
C ALA A 482 -6.31 -20.33 18.06
#